data_7b738075345ae896fe9331ac9a88c138
#
_entry.id   7b738075345ae896fe9331ac9a88c138
#
_cell.length_a   1.000
_cell.length_b   1.000
_cell.length_c   1.000
_cell.angle_alpha   90.00
_cell.angle_beta   90.00
_cell.angle_gamma   90.00
#
_symmetry.space_group_name_H-M   'P 1'
#
loop_
_entity.id
_entity.type
_entity.pdbx_description
1 polymer ?
#
loop_
_entity_poly.entity_id
_entity_poly.type
_entity_poly.pdbx_seq_one_letter_code
_entity_poly.pdbx_strand_id
1 'polypeptide(L)'
;MNPLLDAHNLTHHFETLLYENLSLSVNEGESIAILGVSGSGKSTILNNLSTLLPPKKGRVSLLGINDIYALSAKEQLSLRRLQLGIVFQAHYLFRGFSGIENLKVASILSGESIDKEILESFDIAKVVHQPIGQLSGGQQQRLSIARVLTKKPKIIFADEPTGNLDKQTATRVMEIMFEYIRTHKGALVLATHDQDIAQSCDRIYHLYDRALHRVK
;
A
#
# COMPACT_ATOMS: atom_id res chain seq x y z
N MET A 1 8.93 5.91 -20.95
CA MET A 1 7.74 5.20 -20.42
C MET A 1 7.02 6.13 -19.48
N ASN A 2 5.68 6.15 -19.51
CA ASN A 2 4.94 6.95 -18.54
C ASN A 2 4.94 6.21 -17.18
N PRO A 3 5.15 6.91 -16.06
CA PRO A 3 5.10 6.29 -14.74
C PRO A 3 3.70 5.74 -14.44
N LEU A 4 3.62 4.70 -13.59
CA LEU A 4 2.34 4.18 -13.08
C LEU A 4 1.67 5.16 -12.11
N LEU A 5 2.47 5.91 -11.38
CA LEU A 5 2.06 6.97 -10.47
C LEU A 5 2.89 8.21 -10.72
N ASP A 6 2.23 9.36 -10.78
CA ASP A 6 2.88 10.66 -10.91
C ASP A 6 2.10 11.71 -10.10
N ALA A 7 2.77 12.30 -9.14
CA ALA A 7 2.21 13.30 -8.24
C ALA A 7 2.97 14.61 -8.36
N HIS A 8 2.24 15.70 -8.56
CA HIS A 8 2.81 17.03 -8.81
C HIS A 8 2.33 18.06 -7.79
N ASN A 9 3.29 18.71 -7.11
CA ASN A 9 3.08 19.87 -6.24
C ASN A 9 1.99 19.65 -5.19
N LEU A 10 1.93 18.43 -4.60
CA LEU A 10 0.95 18.11 -3.58
C LEU A 10 1.19 18.95 -2.33
N THR A 11 0.13 19.54 -1.82
CA THR A 11 0.10 20.23 -0.53
C THR A 11 -1.08 19.70 0.28
N HIS A 12 -0.85 19.41 1.55
CA HIS A 12 -1.91 19.00 2.46
C HIS A 12 -1.75 19.65 3.83
N HIS A 13 -2.87 20.07 4.37
CA HIS A 13 -2.99 20.56 5.75
C HIS A 13 -4.33 20.12 6.34
N PHE A 14 -4.36 19.91 7.64
CA PHE A 14 -5.56 19.93 8.46
C PHE A 14 -5.63 21.27 9.18
N GLU A 15 -5.49 21.32 10.47
CA GLU A 15 -5.30 22.58 11.23
C GLU A 15 -3.90 23.16 11.00
N THR A 16 -2.89 22.29 10.84
CA THR A 16 -1.50 22.62 10.58
C THR A 16 -1.05 22.08 9.23
N LEU A 17 -0.08 22.76 8.60
CA LEU A 17 0.54 22.31 7.36
C LEU A 17 1.36 21.05 7.62
N LEU A 18 1.05 19.98 6.87
CA LEU A 18 1.79 18.71 6.93
C LEU A 18 2.96 18.68 5.94
N TYR A 19 2.70 19.06 4.70
CA TYR A 19 3.70 19.17 3.63
C TYR A 19 3.20 20.07 2.50
N GLU A 20 4.15 20.60 1.74
CA GLU A 20 3.87 21.45 0.59
C GLU A 20 4.80 21.15 -0.59
N ASN A 21 4.31 21.40 -1.81
CA ASN A 21 5.04 21.25 -3.07
C ASN A 21 5.70 19.89 -3.27
N LEU A 22 5.09 18.82 -2.73
CA LEU A 22 5.58 17.46 -2.83
C LEU A 22 5.35 16.92 -4.24
N SER A 23 6.40 16.41 -4.86
CA SER A 23 6.32 15.73 -6.16
C SER A 23 7.09 14.42 -6.12
N LEU A 24 6.51 13.37 -6.70
CA LEU A 24 7.14 12.05 -6.84
C LEU A 24 6.51 11.29 -8.00
N SER A 25 7.26 10.35 -8.56
CA SER A 25 6.76 9.43 -9.58
C SER A 25 7.22 8.00 -9.28
N VAL A 26 6.48 6.99 -9.74
CA VAL A 26 6.84 5.57 -9.58
C VAL A 26 6.57 4.84 -10.89
N ASN A 27 7.56 4.07 -11.34
CA ASN A 27 7.49 3.30 -12.58
C ASN A 27 7.01 1.86 -12.36
N GLU A 28 6.80 1.13 -13.45
CA GLU A 28 6.55 -0.32 -13.39
C GLU A 28 7.74 -1.06 -12.76
N GLY A 29 7.43 -2.03 -11.89
CA GLY A 29 8.40 -2.84 -11.17
C GLY A 29 9.14 -2.10 -10.05
N GLU A 30 8.84 -0.83 -9.83
CA GLU A 30 9.56 0.02 -8.89
C GLU A 30 8.89 0.09 -7.51
N SER A 31 9.74 0.12 -6.49
CA SER A 31 9.36 0.35 -5.10
C SER A 31 9.95 1.65 -4.57
N ILE A 32 9.15 2.46 -3.89
CA ILE A 32 9.63 3.63 -3.18
C ILE A 32 9.26 3.57 -1.70
N ALA A 33 10.17 4.01 -0.84
CA ALA A 33 9.91 4.19 0.58
C ALA A 33 9.81 5.69 0.95
N ILE A 34 8.86 6.02 1.80
CA ILE A 34 8.71 7.33 2.44
C ILE A 34 9.02 7.16 3.92
N LEU A 35 10.20 7.60 4.32
CA LEU A 35 10.65 7.64 5.71
C LEU A 35 10.20 8.93 6.38
N GLY A 36 10.00 8.88 7.70
CA GLY A 36 9.71 10.04 8.52
C GLY A 36 9.22 9.62 9.91
N VAL A 37 9.28 10.55 10.86
CA VAL A 37 8.81 10.31 12.23
C VAL A 37 7.31 10.05 12.27
N SER A 38 6.82 9.46 13.36
CA SER A 38 5.37 9.29 13.58
C SER A 38 4.68 10.67 13.56
N GLY A 39 3.52 10.75 12.91
CA GLY A 39 2.77 12.01 12.77
C GLY A 39 3.29 12.99 11.72
N SER A 40 4.36 12.68 10.98
CA SER A 40 4.91 13.59 9.95
C SER A 40 4.02 13.78 8.72
N GLY A 41 3.00 12.95 8.52
CA GLY A 41 2.11 13.03 7.36
C GLY A 41 2.28 11.92 6.31
N LYS A 42 3.10 10.88 6.56
CA LYS A 42 3.32 9.76 5.63
C LYS A 42 2.02 9.07 5.20
N SER A 43 1.17 8.72 6.17
CA SER A 43 -0.15 8.12 5.89
C SER A 43 -1.04 9.06 5.08
N THR A 44 -0.95 10.37 5.32
CA THR A 44 -1.68 11.36 4.53
C THR A 44 -1.19 11.42 3.09
N ILE A 45 0.12 11.30 2.85
CA ILE A 45 0.67 11.17 1.49
C ILE A 45 0.07 9.94 0.80
N LEU A 46 0.13 8.75 1.44
CA LEU A 46 -0.46 7.54 0.87
C LEU A 46 -1.96 7.71 0.57
N ASN A 47 -2.71 8.35 1.46
CA ASN A 47 -4.12 8.63 1.26
C ASN A 47 -4.37 9.58 0.08
N ASN A 48 -3.52 10.61 -0.09
CA ASN A 48 -3.61 11.50 -1.25
C ASN A 48 -3.25 10.79 -2.57
N LEU A 49 -2.35 9.82 -2.54
CA LEU A 49 -1.94 9.06 -3.73
C LEU A 49 -2.95 7.96 -4.11
N SER A 50 -3.75 7.46 -3.15
CA SER A 50 -4.60 6.27 -3.30
C SER A 50 -6.10 6.56 -3.45
N THR A 51 -6.50 7.79 -3.75
CA THR A 51 -7.91 8.24 -3.88
C THR A 51 -8.70 8.28 -2.56
N LEU A 52 -8.07 8.06 -1.40
CA LEU A 52 -8.78 8.06 -0.11
C LEU A 52 -9.01 9.47 0.43
N LEU A 53 -8.12 10.40 0.12
CA LEU A 53 -8.18 11.78 0.59
C LEU A 53 -7.66 12.72 -0.50
N PRO A 54 -8.44 13.65 -1.02
CA PRO A 54 -7.94 14.60 -2.00
C PRO A 54 -6.90 15.53 -1.39
N PRO A 55 -5.79 15.85 -2.09
CA PRO A 55 -4.84 16.86 -1.66
C PRO A 55 -5.51 18.24 -1.67
N LYS A 56 -4.98 19.19 -0.90
CA LYS A 56 -5.47 20.58 -0.90
C LYS A 56 -5.00 21.35 -2.12
N LYS A 57 -3.81 20.98 -2.66
CA LYS A 57 -3.27 21.49 -3.93
C LYS A 57 -2.48 20.37 -4.60
N GLY A 58 -2.26 20.56 -5.89
CA GLY A 58 -1.52 19.62 -6.72
C GLY A 58 -2.42 18.61 -7.41
N ARG A 59 -1.81 17.63 -8.07
CA ARG A 59 -2.49 16.64 -8.91
C ARG A 59 -1.85 15.27 -8.73
N VAL A 60 -2.67 14.24 -8.82
CA VAL A 60 -2.21 12.84 -8.82
C VAL A 60 -2.71 12.15 -10.07
N SER A 61 -1.77 11.59 -10.83
CA SER A 61 -2.02 10.78 -12.02
C SER A 61 -1.71 9.31 -11.69
N LEU A 62 -2.61 8.40 -12.03
CA LEU A 62 -2.42 6.95 -11.86
C LEU A 62 -2.78 6.22 -13.14
N LEU A 63 -1.93 5.28 -13.58
CA LEU A 63 -2.23 4.34 -14.66
C LEU A 63 -2.67 5.05 -15.96
N GLY A 64 -2.08 6.20 -16.27
CA GLY A 64 -2.43 7.02 -17.43
C GLY A 64 -3.64 7.95 -17.24
N ILE A 65 -4.32 7.88 -16.09
CA ILE A 65 -5.39 8.83 -15.72
C ILE A 65 -4.72 10.10 -15.19
N ASN A 66 -4.94 11.22 -15.87
CA ASN A 66 -4.21 12.47 -15.61
C ASN A 66 -4.51 13.11 -14.24
N ASP A 67 -5.76 13.00 -13.76
CA ASP A 67 -6.16 13.46 -12.42
C ASP A 67 -7.22 12.53 -11.83
N ILE A 68 -6.81 11.74 -10.82
CA ILE A 68 -7.71 10.79 -10.16
C ILE A 68 -8.82 11.44 -9.35
N TYR A 69 -8.65 12.70 -8.97
CA TYR A 69 -9.65 13.45 -8.22
C TYR A 69 -10.67 14.20 -9.10
N ALA A 70 -10.41 14.28 -10.41
CA ALA A 70 -11.39 14.70 -11.39
C ALA A 70 -12.39 13.58 -11.77
N LEU A 71 -12.09 12.32 -11.40
CA LEU A 71 -12.97 11.17 -11.59
C LEU A 71 -14.22 11.25 -10.70
N SER A 72 -15.34 10.72 -11.20
CA SER A 72 -16.53 10.50 -10.38
C SER A 72 -16.25 9.53 -9.22
N ALA A 73 -17.07 9.58 -8.17
CA ALA A 73 -16.98 8.67 -7.03
C ALA A 73 -17.03 7.18 -7.45
N LYS A 74 -17.84 6.86 -8.48
CA LYS A 74 -17.96 5.51 -9.04
C LYS A 74 -16.67 5.04 -9.72
N GLU A 75 -16.03 5.91 -10.48
CA GLU A 75 -14.75 5.61 -11.14
C GLU A 75 -13.61 5.48 -10.14
N GLN A 76 -13.52 6.37 -9.14
CA GLN A 76 -12.56 6.22 -8.04
C GLN A 76 -12.76 4.92 -7.27
N LEU A 77 -14.02 4.52 -7.00
CA LEU A 77 -14.32 3.23 -6.38
C LEU A 77 -13.87 2.06 -7.24
N SER A 78 -14.11 2.12 -8.56
CA SER A 78 -13.66 1.09 -9.50
C SER A 78 -12.14 0.99 -9.52
N LEU A 79 -11.43 2.12 -9.53
CA LEU A 79 -9.96 2.17 -9.47
C LEU A 79 -9.44 1.49 -8.19
N ARG A 80 -9.98 1.85 -7.01
CA ARG A 80 -9.61 1.20 -5.72
C ARG A 80 -9.92 -0.30 -5.72
N ARG A 81 -11.05 -0.69 -6.29
CA ARG A 81 -11.50 -2.08 -6.31
C ARG A 81 -10.60 -2.96 -7.17
N LEU A 82 -10.20 -2.48 -8.35
CA LEU A 82 -9.57 -3.31 -9.38
C LEU A 82 -8.07 -3.09 -9.54
N GLN A 83 -7.57 -1.89 -9.28
CA GLN A 83 -6.20 -1.51 -9.65
C GLN A 83 -5.31 -1.16 -8.44
N LEU A 84 -5.89 -0.72 -7.33
CA LEU A 84 -5.13 -0.27 -6.18
C LEU A 84 -5.19 -1.28 -5.04
N GLY A 85 -4.05 -1.60 -4.47
CA GLY A 85 -3.91 -2.32 -3.21
C GLY A 85 -3.59 -1.34 -2.09
N ILE A 86 -4.30 -1.41 -0.96
CA ILE A 86 -4.03 -0.54 0.19
C ILE A 86 -3.86 -1.43 1.40
N VAL A 87 -2.65 -1.44 1.95
CA VAL A 87 -2.29 -2.11 3.20
C VAL A 87 -2.22 -1.03 4.28
N PHE A 88 -3.09 -1.11 5.26
CA PHE A 88 -3.13 -0.17 6.37
C PHE A 88 -2.33 -0.70 7.56
N GLN A 89 -1.85 0.18 8.41
CA GLN A 89 -1.23 -0.17 9.69
C GLN A 89 -2.18 -0.98 10.58
N ALA A 90 -3.47 -0.61 10.63
CA ALA A 90 -4.52 -1.45 11.19
C ALA A 90 -4.98 -2.45 10.13
N HIS A 91 -5.11 -3.73 10.49
CA HIS A 91 -5.37 -4.81 9.51
C HIS A 91 -6.71 -4.70 8.77
N TYR A 92 -7.71 -4.05 9.38
CA TYR A 92 -9.09 -3.90 8.86
C TYR A 92 -9.68 -5.23 8.33
N LEU A 93 -9.43 -6.31 9.06
CA LEU A 93 -10.05 -7.61 8.79
C LEU A 93 -11.47 -7.65 9.38
N PHE A 94 -12.37 -8.32 8.69
CA PHE A 94 -13.73 -8.56 9.17
C PHE A 94 -13.67 -9.58 10.31
N ARG A 95 -13.79 -9.11 11.55
CA ARG A 95 -13.57 -9.92 12.77
C ARG A 95 -14.56 -11.08 12.94
N GLY A 96 -15.77 -10.97 12.41
CA GLY A 96 -16.78 -12.04 12.41
C GLY A 96 -16.55 -13.14 11.37
N PHE A 97 -15.52 -13.01 10.54
CA PHE A 97 -15.18 -13.92 9.45
C PHE A 97 -13.91 -14.70 9.78
N SER A 98 -13.75 -15.84 9.12
CA SER A 98 -12.48 -16.56 9.04
C SER A 98 -11.51 -15.86 8.09
N GLY A 99 -10.24 -16.28 8.09
CA GLY A 99 -9.25 -15.77 7.15
C GLY A 99 -9.66 -15.98 5.69
N ILE A 100 -10.12 -17.17 5.33
CA ILE A 100 -10.53 -17.47 3.95
C ILE A 100 -11.75 -16.64 3.51
N GLU A 101 -12.68 -16.33 4.41
CA GLU A 101 -13.82 -15.46 4.10
C GLU A 101 -13.38 -14.03 3.87
N ASN A 102 -12.38 -13.52 4.60
CA ASN A 102 -11.76 -12.23 4.34
C ASN A 102 -11.13 -12.16 2.94
N LEU A 103 -10.48 -13.22 2.50
CA LEU A 103 -9.93 -13.33 1.13
C LEU A 103 -11.03 -13.43 0.08
N LYS A 104 -12.11 -14.18 0.35
CA LYS A 104 -13.27 -14.30 -0.53
C LYS A 104 -13.94 -12.95 -0.81
N VAL A 105 -14.01 -12.05 0.17
CA VAL A 105 -14.51 -10.69 -0.06
C VAL A 105 -13.68 -9.96 -1.13
N ALA A 106 -12.35 -10.02 -1.03
CA ALA A 106 -11.47 -9.41 -2.02
C ALA A 106 -11.62 -10.07 -3.40
N SER A 107 -11.68 -11.40 -3.44
CA SER A 107 -11.90 -12.20 -4.64
C SER A 107 -13.21 -11.83 -5.36
N ILE A 108 -14.33 -11.78 -4.64
CA ILE A 108 -15.64 -11.40 -5.20
C ILE A 108 -15.62 -9.97 -5.75
N LEU A 109 -15.02 -9.03 -5.01
CA LEU A 109 -14.97 -7.63 -5.41
C LEU A 109 -14.11 -7.38 -6.65
N SER A 110 -12.99 -8.10 -6.79
CA SER A 110 -12.07 -7.96 -7.92
C SER A 110 -12.39 -8.85 -9.10
N GLY A 111 -13.09 -9.95 -8.89
CA GLY A 111 -13.29 -11.03 -9.88
C GLY A 111 -12.09 -11.98 -9.97
N GLU A 112 -11.07 -11.83 -9.12
CA GLU A 112 -9.86 -12.65 -9.11
C GLU A 112 -10.01 -13.86 -8.19
N SER A 113 -9.38 -14.98 -8.55
CA SER A 113 -9.33 -16.18 -7.70
C SER A 113 -8.31 -16.03 -6.57
N ILE A 114 -8.58 -16.68 -5.44
CA ILE A 114 -7.60 -16.78 -4.34
C ILE A 114 -6.50 -17.75 -4.78
N ASP A 115 -5.27 -17.24 -4.81
CA ASP A 115 -4.10 -18.01 -5.16
C ASP A 115 -3.58 -18.78 -3.92
N LYS A 116 -3.39 -20.09 -4.06
CA LYS A 116 -2.84 -20.93 -3.00
C LYS A 116 -1.38 -20.62 -2.73
N GLU A 117 -0.62 -20.25 -3.76
CA GLU A 117 0.79 -19.91 -3.62
C GLU A 117 0.97 -18.68 -2.73
N ILE A 118 0.07 -17.70 -2.82
CA ILE A 118 0.05 -16.53 -1.91
C ILE A 118 -0.15 -17.00 -0.46
N LEU A 119 -1.06 -17.95 -0.19
CA LEU A 119 -1.31 -18.44 1.16
C LEU A 119 -0.09 -19.16 1.75
N GLU A 120 0.61 -19.93 0.94
CA GLU A 120 1.83 -20.63 1.31
C GLU A 120 2.99 -19.67 1.53
N SER A 121 3.21 -18.71 0.63
CA SER A 121 4.27 -17.71 0.72
C SER A 121 4.18 -16.88 2.00
N PHE A 122 2.95 -16.49 2.39
CA PHE A 122 2.69 -15.76 3.63
C PHE A 122 2.59 -16.65 4.88
N ASP A 123 2.80 -17.97 4.75
CA ASP A 123 2.67 -18.95 5.86
C ASP A 123 1.34 -18.80 6.63
N ILE A 124 0.23 -18.68 5.88
CA ILE A 124 -1.12 -18.59 6.44
C ILE A 124 -2.03 -19.72 5.98
N ALA A 125 -1.58 -20.60 5.09
CA ALA A 125 -2.40 -21.68 4.52
C ALA A 125 -3.03 -22.58 5.60
N LYS A 126 -2.30 -22.88 6.68
CA LYS A 126 -2.78 -23.74 7.78
C LYS A 126 -3.81 -23.07 8.68
N VAL A 127 -3.78 -21.73 8.76
CA VAL A 127 -4.61 -20.95 9.70
C VAL A 127 -5.73 -20.17 9.01
N VAL A 128 -5.77 -20.14 7.68
CA VAL A 128 -6.71 -19.34 6.89
C VAL A 128 -8.18 -19.67 7.15
N HIS A 129 -8.49 -20.88 7.62
CA HIS A 129 -9.86 -21.30 7.97
C HIS A 129 -10.28 -20.93 9.40
N GLN A 130 -9.35 -20.43 10.23
CA GLN A 130 -9.65 -20.02 11.61
C GLN A 130 -10.34 -18.65 11.62
N PRO A 131 -11.20 -18.40 12.63
CA PRO A 131 -11.74 -17.07 12.93
C PRO A 131 -10.62 -16.06 13.16
N ILE A 132 -10.77 -14.82 12.69
CA ILE A 132 -9.75 -13.76 12.81
C ILE A 132 -9.29 -13.56 14.26
N GLY A 133 -10.21 -13.68 15.24
CA GLY A 133 -9.86 -13.51 16.67
C GLY A 133 -8.94 -14.60 17.23
N GLN A 134 -8.72 -15.70 16.52
CA GLN A 134 -7.80 -16.78 16.91
C GLN A 134 -6.41 -16.62 16.28
N LEU A 135 -6.25 -15.71 15.31
CA LEU A 135 -4.98 -15.44 14.65
C LEU A 135 -4.12 -14.49 15.49
N SER A 136 -2.81 -14.78 15.54
CA SER A 136 -1.85 -13.82 16.11
C SER A 136 -1.82 -12.52 15.31
N GLY A 137 -1.31 -11.41 15.91
CA GLY A 137 -1.17 -10.13 15.23
C GLY A 137 -0.37 -10.24 13.94
N GLY A 138 0.73 -10.99 13.94
CA GLY A 138 1.53 -11.24 12.74
C GLY A 138 0.80 -12.06 11.67
N GLN A 139 -0.02 -13.05 12.06
CA GLN A 139 -0.87 -13.80 11.11
C GLN A 139 -1.94 -12.90 10.51
N GLN A 140 -2.56 -12.03 11.31
CA GLN A 140 -3.54 -11.06 10.82
C GLN A 140 -2.89 -10.07 9.83
N GLN A 141 -1.67 -9.59 10.13
CA GLN A 141 -0.92 -8.72 9.23
C GLN A 141 -0.66 -9.41 7.90
N ARG A 142 -0.08 -10.61 7.90
CA ARG A 142 0.18 -11.39 6.67
C ARG A 142 -1.10 -11.67 5.89
N LEU A 143 -2.19 -12.01 6.57
CA LEU A 143 -3.50 -12.21 5.96
C LEU A 143 -4.05 -10.92 5.31
N SER A 144 -3.85 -9.76 5.95
CA SER A 144 -4.30 -8.48 5.40
C SER A 144 -3.57 -8.13 4.11
N ILE A 145 -2.27 -8.42 4.03
CA ILE A 145 -1.47 -8.24 2.80
C ILE A 145 -1.89 -9.24 1.74
N ALA A 146 -2.04 -10.54 2.08
CA ALA A 146 -2.52 -11.56 1.16
C ALA A 146 -3.90 -11.20 0.56
N ARG A 147 -4.81 -10.62 1.37
CA ARG A 147 -6.10 -10.11 0.91
C ARG A 147 -5.93 -8.99 -0.14
N VAL A 148 -4.97 -8.10 0.05
CA VAL A 148 -4.68 -7.06 -0.93
C VAL A 148 -4.15 -7.67 -2.21
N LEU A 149 -3.19 -8.60 -2.14
CA LEU A 149 -2.59 -9.24 -3.32
C LEU A 149 -3.57 -10.15 -4.07
N THR A 150 -4.57 -10.72 -3.41
CA THR A 150 -5.67 -11.48 -4.06
C THR A 150 -6.37 -10.68 -5.16
N LYS A 151 -6.42 -9.36 -5.05
CA LYS A 151 -7.02 -8.47 -6.05
C LYS A 151 -6.15 -8.27 -7.29
N LYS A 152 -4.92 -8.73 -7.29
CA LYS A 152 -3.90 -8.47 -8.31
C LYS A 152 -3.72 -6.99 -8.66
N PRO A 153 -3.50 -6.10 -7.65
CA PRO A 153 -3.41 -4.67 -7.87
C PRO A 153 -2.19 -4.30 -8.70
N LYS A 154 -2.32 -3.22 -9.48
CA LYS A 154 -1.20 -2.62 -10.23
C LYS A 154 -0.35 -1.69 -9.37
N ILE A 155 -0.94 -1.02 -8.39
CA ILE A 155 -0.20 -0.16 -7.47
C ILE A 155 -0.59 -0.55 -6.04
N ILE A 156 0.43 -0.76 -5.19
CA ILE A 156 0.27 -1.06 -3.78
C ILE A 156 0.73 0.14 -2.96
N PHE A 157 -0.14 0.64 -2.10
CA PHE A 157 0.16 1.61 -1.06
C PHE A 157 0.20 0.88 0.28
N ALA A 158 1.32 0.91 0.98
CA ALA A 158 1.49 0.18 2.23
C ALA A 158 1.94 1.11 3.36
N ASP A 159 1.11 1.23 4.39
CA ASP A 159 1.38 2.02 5.58
C ASP A 159 1.79 1.11 6.72
N GLU A 160 3.08 1.15 7.09
CA GLU A 160 3.72 0.33 8.12
C GLU A 160 3.36 -1.17 8.02
N PRO A 161 3.52 -1.80 6.83
CA PRO A 161 3.01 -3.16 6.59
C PRO A 161 3.67 -4.24 7.44
N THR A 162 4.79 -3.95 8.09
CA THR A 162 5.60 -4.89 8.86
C THR A 162 5.68 -4.57 10.35
N GLY A 163 4.99 -3.52 10.82
CA GLY A 163 5.12 -3.01 12.19
C GLY A 163 4.74 -3.98 13.31
N ASN A 164 3.99 -5.04 13.01
CA ASN A 164 3.59 -6.08 13.97
C ASN A 164 4.32 -7.43 13.76
N LEU A 165 5.39 -7.44 12.97
CA LEU A 165 6.15 -8.65 12.62
C LEU A 165 7.53 -8.62 13.26
N ASP A 166 8.06 -9.80 13.56
CA ASP A 166 9.48 -9.95 13.86
C ASP A 166 10.33 -9.65 12.60
N LYS A 167 11.61 -9.33 12.81
CA LYS A 167 12.51 -8.89 11.72
C LYS A 167 12.59 -9.89 10.57
N GLN A 168 12.67 -11.19 10.84
CA GLN A 168 12.80 -12.22 9.82
C GLN A 168 11.51 -12.33 8.99
N THR A 169 10.35 -12.35 9.66
CA THR A 169 9.04 -12.36 9.00
C THR A 169 8.81 -11.07 8.20
N ALA A 170 9.20 -9.91 8.73
CA ALA A 170 9.12 -8.63 8.04
C ALA A 170 9.91 -8.62 6.72
N THR A 171 11.16 -9.08 6.76
CA THR A 171 12.00 -9.20 5.56
C THR A 171 11.34 -10.10 4.51
N ARG A 172 10.88 -11.29 4.90
CA ARG A 172 10.21 -12.22 4.00
C ARG A 172 8.95 -11.64 3.35
N VAL A 173 8.12 -10.97 4.14
CA VAL A 173 6.89 -10.31 3.64
C VAL A 173 7.24 -9.24 2.60
N MET A 174 8.27 -8.43 2.84
CA MET A 174 8.71 -7.42 1.88
C MET A 174 9.28 -8.04 0.60
N GLU A 175 10.05 -9.13 0.71
CA GLU A 175 10.54 -9.87 -0.46
C GLU A 175 9.40 -10.35 -1.35
N ILE A 176 8.34 -10.93 -0.76
CA ILE A 176 7.14 -11.35 -1.50
C ILE A 176 6.47 -10.15 -2.20
N MET A 177 6.36 -9.01 -1.52
CA MET A 177 5.77 -7.80 -2.12
C MET A 177 6.63 -7.25 -3.27
N PHE A 178 7.96 -7.25 -3.13
CA PHE A 178 8.88 -6.83 -4.19
C PHE A 178 8.83 -7.79 -5.40
N GLU A 179 8.81 -9.09 -5.16
CA GLU A 179 8.67 -10.09 -6.22
C GLU A 179 7.33 -9.92 -6.94
N TYR A 180 6.26 -9.71 -6.19
CA TYR A 180 4.93 -9.46 -6.74
C TYR A 180 4.92 -8.28 -7.72
N ILE A 181 5.43 -7.11 -7.32
CA ILE A 181 5.40 -5.93 -8.20
C ILE A 181 6.29 -6.11 -9.44
N ARG A 182 7.42 -6.82 -9.34
CA ARG A 182 8.29 -7.12 -10.48
C ARG A 182 7.60 -8.06 -11.46
N THR A 183 7.01 -9.15 -10.97
CA THR A 183 6.35 -10.17 -11.80
C THR A 183 5.09 -9.60 -12.49
N HIS A 184 4.29 -8.79 -11.77
CA HIS A 184 3.05 -8.24 -12.30
C HIS A 184 3.21 -6.85 -12.93
N LYS A 185 4.45 -6.37 -13.08
CA LYS A 185 4.74 -5.01 -13.57
C LYS A 185 3.92 -3.96 -12.82
N GLY A 186 3.87 -4.11 -11.50
CA GLY A 186 3.19 -3.20 -10.59
C GLY A 186 4.13 -2.16 -10.02
N ALA A 187 3.66 -1.41 -9.01
CA ALA A 187 4.47 -0.46 -8.24
C ALA A 187 4.12 -0.57 -6.74
N LEU A 188 5.09 -0.23 -5.87
CA LEU A 188 4.90 -0.18 -4.43
C LEU A 188 5.30 1.20 -3.89
N VAL A 189 4.40 1.80 -3.12
CA VAL A 189 4.66 2.99 -2.31
C VAL A 189 4.53 2.62 -0.84
N LEU A 190 5.64 2.62 -0.13
CA LEU A 190 5.75 2.22 1.26
C LEU A 190 5.94 3.45 2.16
N ALA A 191 5.12 3.60 3.19
CA ALA A 191 5.40 4.50 4.31
C ALA A 191 5.90 3.65 5.49
N THR A 192 7.06 3.99 6.02
CA THR A 192 7.64 3.29 7.17
C THR A 192 8.59 4.18 7.97
N HIS A 193 8.86 3.80 9.21
CA HIS A 193 9.94 4.35 10.02
C HIS A 193 11.14 3.38 10.11
N ASP A 194 11.00 2.16 9.58
CA ASP A 194 12.05 1.14 9.57
C ASP A 194 13.03 1.42 8.41
N GLN A 195 14.27 1.76 8.79
CA GLN A 195 15.34 2.09 7.84
C GLN A 195 15.80 0.86 7.05
N ASP A 196 15.88 -0.33 7.68
CA ASP A 196 16.32 -1.56 7.03
C ASP A 196 15.35 -1.94 5.89
N ILE A 197 14.05 -1.85 6.17
CA ILE A 197 13.00 -2.07 5.17
C ILE A 197 13.06 -1.02 4.05
N ALA A 198 13.22 0.25 4.40
CA ALA A 198 13.32 1.31 3.40
C ALA A 198 14.54 1.14 2.49
N GLN A 199 15.69 0.70 3.02
CA GLN A 199 16.91 0.43 2.23
C GLN A 199 16.72 -0.66 1.16
N SER A 200 15.75 -1.56 1.35
CA SER A 200 15.41 -2.60 0.38
C SER A 200 14.60 -2.08 -0.81
N CYS A 201 14.05 -0.86 -0.72
CA CYS A 201 13.35 -0.22 -1.84
C CYS A 201 14.30 0.38 -2.87
N ASP A 202 13.81 0.55 -4.12
CA ASP A 202 14.60 1.09 -5.23
C ASP A 202 14.92 2.58 -5.02
N ARG A 203 13.96 3.35 -4.47
CA ARG A 203 14.17 4.76 -4.09
C ARG A 203 13.66 5.03 -2.68
N ILE A 204 14.30 5.96 -2.01
CA ILE A 204 13.96 6.37 -0.65
C ILE A 204 13.78 7.89 -0.62
N TYR A 205 12.68 8.30 -0.05
CA TYR A 205 12.38 9.68 0.28
C TYR A 205 12.29 9.84 1.80
N HIS A 206 12.74 10.98 2.31
CA HIS A 206 12.60 11.34 3.70
C HIS A 206 11.68 12.56 3.83
N LEU A 207 10.61 12.43 4.60
CA LEU A 207 9.68 13.51 4.89
C LEU A 207 10.13 14.23 6.17
N TYR A 208 10.72 15.41 6.00
CA TYR A 208 11.10 16.31 7.09
C TYR A 208 10.96 17.78 6.64
N ASP A 209 10.85 18.69 7.57
CA ASP A 209 10.64 20.12 7.29
C ASP A 209 9.50 20.39 6.29
N ARG A 210 8.44 19.58 6.37
CA ARG A 210 7.25 19.68 5.50
C ARG A 210 7.52 19.45 4.01
N ALA A 211 8.66 18.90 3.67
CA ALA A 211 9.08 18.60 2.30
C ALA A 211 9.55 17.15 2.16
N LEU A 212 9.46 16.63 0.94
CA LEU A 212 9.91 15.29 0.60
C LEU A 212 11.28 15.37 -0.05
N HIS A 213 12.29 14.81 0.59
CA HIS A 213 13.67 14.83 0.13
C HIS A 213 14.08 13.44 -0.35
N ARG A 214 14.53 13.32 -1.60
CA ARG A 214 15.08 12.05 -2.11
C ARG A 214 16.45 11.81 -1.49
N VAL A 215 16.67 10.61 -0.92
CA VAL A 215 17.94 10.20 -0.29
C VAL A 215 18.59 8.99 -0.99
N LYS A 216 17.83 8.28 -1.81
CA LYS A 216 18.30 7.19 -2.69
C LYS A 216 17.57 7.21 -4.03
#